data_31d31790ad64c0e52da223f8444f6d8a
#
_entry.id   31d31790ad64c0e52da223f8444f6d8a
#
_cell.length_a   1.000
_cell.length_b   1.000
_cell.length_c   1.000
_cell.angle_alpha   90.00
_cell.angle_beta   90.00
_cell.angle_gamma   90.00
#
_symmetry.space_group_name_H-M   'P 1'
#
loop_
_entity.id
_entity.type
_entity.pdbx_description
1 polymer ?
#
loop_
_entity_poly.entity_id
_entity_poly.type
_entity_poly.pdbx_seq_one_letter_code
_entity_poly.pdbx_strand_id
1 'polypeptide(L)'
;MRKKLLAFTMCAALAAGSLYGCAPEDGEGTAAPSTGTEAQSGSKAEESTAAAVKAEVNEELSGDLVFAIWDNNLMDYIDANDMAGKFQESYPNVNIEVEKIKDDSEYWNAMKMRASANQLPDVMFNKAFTLSRFKDYLVDLSDLEATKNNELAAGYALDGKILGVPMTAGYEYVYYWKDMFEEAGVKVPTTWEQLKEVSKTLQEYYGKDNPDFMAIALGAKEEWPDYPFMEFMPALESGNGQNWNDMARTDAPFADGTDISKAYHKVNDLFTSGVFGKDPLGLGSDQATSLFAQKQAAITALGDWGLQNIQNGTDDYSQLGTFYLPVRDSESDPFRVIVQGDSFMGVTTHSKNPELAKAFVEWFYSDAWYPGYISYVTSASSMTNFPKEKDPILAEADNAQPDMEMVMYDGGGDDFQAIQNETAFDYKKLGAEMFTSGFDLDTRLGELNTDVYKRQSSGSLGVSATERS
;
A
#
# COMPACT_ATOMS: atom_id res chain seq x y z
N MET A 1 -19.94 -49.58 13.09
CA MET A 1 -19.12 -50.68 13.57
C MET A 1 -17.63 -50.30 13.48
N ARG A 2 -16.99 -50.41 14.65
CA ARG A 2 -15.55 -50.49 14.93
C ARG A 2 -14.60 -49.35 14.53
N LYS A 3 -14.26 -48.62 15.60
CA LYS A 3 -13.07 -47.79 15.85
C LYS A 3 -11.76 -48.53 15.53
N LYS A 4 -10.73 -47.80 15.07
CA LYS A 4 -9.34 -48.09 15.48
C LYS A 4 -8.61 -46.73 15.65
N LEU A 5 -8.31 -46.45 16.91
CA LEU A 5 -7.23 -45.56 17.36
C LEU A 5 -5.88 -46.23 17.03
N LEU A 6 -4.88 -45.44 16.68
CA LEU A 6 -3.47 -45.77 16.92
C LEU A 6 -2.74 -44.52 17.37
N ALA A 7 -2.38 -44.51 18.64
CA ALA A 7 -1.40 -43.62 19.25
C ALA A 7 0.00 -44.13 18.92
N PHE A 8 0.95 -43.24 18.68
CA PHE A 8 2.36 -43.55 18.80
C PHE A 8 3.12 -42.45 19.56
N THR A 9 3.93 -42.96 20.44
CA THR A 9 4.52 -42.44 21.65
C THR A 9 5.79 -41.64 21.37
N MET A 10 6.02 -40.64 22.24
CA MET A 10 7.25 -39.92 22.57
C MET A 10 8.52 -40.75 22.59
N CYS A 11 9.64 -40.18 22.13
CA CYS A 11 10.96 -40.43 22.72
C CYS A 11 11.77 -39.15 22.78
N ALA A 12 11.99 -38.69 23.99
CA ALA A 12 12.97 -37.66 24.36
C ALA A 12 14.34 -38.30 24.51
N ALA A 13 15.38 -37.63 24.07
CA ALA A 13 16.75 -37.90 24.54
C ALA A 13 17.51 -36.57 24.73
N LEU A 14 17.74 -36.29 25.98
CA LEU A 14 18.73 -35.33 26.50
C LEU A 14 20.14 -35.90 26.33
N ALA A 15 21.12 -35.03 25.97
CA ALA A 15 22.48 -35.18 26.41
C ALA A 15 23.15 -33.80 26.55
N ALA A 16 23.59 -33.52 27.75
CA ALA A 16 24.32 -32.36 28.20
C ALA A 16 25.86 -32.67 28.21
N GLY A 17 26.64 -31.61 28.29
CA GLY A 17 28.05 -31.57 28.71
C GLY A 17 28.93 -30.88 27.68
N SER A 18 29.91 -30.06 27.99
CA SER A 18 30.45 -29.40 29.16
C SER A 18 31.56 -28.48 28.67
N LEU A 19 31.61 -27.28 29.19
CA LEU A 19 32.70 -26.43 29.60
C LEU A 19 34.18 -26.87 29.41
N TYR A 20 35.01 -25.89 29.03
CA TYR A 20 36.36 -25.46 29.46
C TYR A 20 37.00 -24.68 28.31
N GLY A 21 37.49 -23.45 28.37
CA GLY A 21 38.18 -22.68 29.40
C GLY A 21 39.59 -22.39 28.94
N CYS A 22 40.00 -21.13 29.14
CA CYS A 22 41.38 -20.60 29.18
C CYS A 22 41.89 -19.80 27.97
N ALA A 23 42.02 -18.50 28.19
CA ALA A 23 43.15 -17.65 27.75
C ALA A 23 44.33 -17.86 28.72
N PRO A 24 45.55 -17.26 28.59
CA PRO A 24 45.92 -16.00 27.97
C PRO A 24 47.34 -15.96 27.31
N GLU A 25 47.80 -14.74 27.03
CA GLU A 25 49.16 -14.16 27.12
C GLU A 25 49.92 -13.74 25.84
N ASP A 26 50.06 -12.46 25.76
CA ASP A 26 51.25 -11.57 25.58
C ASP A 26 52.25 -11.76 24.44
N GLY A 27 52.55 -10.63 23.80
CA GLY A 27 53.72 -10.45 22.93
C GLY A 27 53.86 -9.03 22.40
N GLU A 28 54.56 -8.19 23.13
CA GLU A 28 55.03 -6.84 22.78
C GLU A 28 55.94 -6.77 21.55
N GLY A 29 55.99 -5.59 20.91
CA GLY A 29 57.11 -5.25 20.01
C GLY A 29 56.88 -4.01 19.16
N THR A 30 57.03 -2.86 19.72
CA THR A 30 57.90 -1.69 19.48
C THR A 30 58.03 -1.10 18.09
N ALA A 31 57.69 0.18 18.07
CA ALA A 31 58.41 1.38 17.61
C ALA A 31 58.26 1.94 16.20
N ALA A 32 57.87 3.18 16.25
CA ALA A 32 57.71 4.28 15.28
C ALA A 32 59.05 4.72 14.62
N PRO A 33 59.11 5.92 13.94
CA PRO A 33 58.16 6.79 13.24
C PRO A 33 58.72 7.32 11.87
N SER A 34 57.85 7.97 11.05
CA SER A 34 58.32 9.11 10.22
C SER A 34 57.17 9.96 9.68
N THR A 35 57.09 11.10 10.17
CA THR A 35 56.98 12.50 9.77
C THR A 35 56.50 12.84 8.36
N GLY A 36 55.49 13.75 8.34
CA GLY A 36 55.42 14.93 7.47
C GLY A 36 54.17 14.99 6.61
N THR A 37 53.28 15.90 6.62
CA THR A 37 53.20 17.33 6.62
C THR A 37 51.75 17.75 6.41
N GLU A 38 51.33 18.76 7.05
CA GLU A 38 50.00 19.38 7.08
C GLU A 38 49.52 19.89 5.72
N ALA A 39 48.20 19.79 5.50
CA ALA A 39 47.43 20.85 4.86
C ALA A 39 46.01 20.86 5.45
N GLN A 40 45.75 21.88 6.26
CA GLN A 40 44.45 22.26 6.79
C GLN A 40 43.52 22.68 5.65
N SER A 41 42.29 22.16 5.64
CA SER A 41 41.14 22.92 5.19
C SER A 41 39.93 22.46 6.04
N GLY A 42 39.62 23.29 7.00
CA GLY A 42 38.49 23.06 7.89
C GLY A 42 37.17 23.43 7.20
N SER A 43 36.23 22.52 7.26
CA SER A 43 34.81 22.88 7.30
C SER A 43 34.21 22.13 8.49
N LYS A 44 33.90 22.88 9.54
CA LYS A 44 33.08 22.44 10.65
C LYS A 44 31.69 22.09 10.11
N ALA A 45 31.38 20.82 10.08
CA ALA A 45 30.01 20.40 10.15
C ALA A 45 29.54 20.66 11.59
N GLU A 46 28.63 21.59 11.77
CA GLU A 46 27.89 21.73 13.01
C GLU A 46 27.00 20.49 13.15
N GLU A 47 27.36 19.60 14.04
CA GLU A 47 26.47 18.62 14.62
C GLU A 47 25.35 19.38 15.33
N SER A 48 24.21 19.50 14.65
CA SER A 48 22.95 19.86 15.28
C SER A 48 22.52 18.68 16.14
N THR A 49 22.94 18.70 17.42
CA THR A 49 22.30 17.89 18.44
C THR A 49 20.89 18.45 18.65
N ALA A 50 19.93 17.95 17.88
CA ALA A 50 18.53 18.10 18.25
C ALA A 50 18.36 17.41 19.62
N ALA A 51 18.18 18.20 20.66
CA ALA A 51 17.81 17.70 21.96
C ALA A 51 16.47 16.97 21.79
N ALA A 52 16.46 15.66 22.07
CA ALA A 52 15.23 14.88 22.14
C ALA A 52 14.30 15.61 23.13
N VAL A 53 13.22 16.16 22.61
CA VAL A 53 12.15 16.74 23.45
C VAL A 53 11.53 15.53 24.13
N LYS A 54 11.79 15.35 25.42
CA LYS A 54 11.06 14.35 26.20
C LYS A 54 9.59 14.68 26.07
N ALA A 55 8.80 13.71 25.63
CA ALA A 55 7.36 13.85 25.62
C ALA A 55 6.88 14.31 27.00
N GLU A 56 6.19 15.44 27.07
CA GLU A 56 5.64 15.94 28.33
C GLU A 56 4.63 14.92 28.85
N VAL A 57 4.80 14.50 30.11
CA VAL A 57 3.86 13.57 30.76
C VAL A 57 2.57 14.32 31.05
N ASN A 58 1.45 13.84 30.52
CA ASN A 58 0.13 14.38 30.76
C ASN A 58 -0.66 13.49 31.75
N GLU A 59 -0.76 13.91 33.00
CA GLU A 59 -1.50 13.22 34.05
C GLU A 59 -2.99 13.62 34.12
N GLU A 60 -3.40 14.66 33.38
CA GLU A 60 -4.77 15.17 33.38
C GLU A 60 -5.73 14.31 32.56
N LEU A 61 -5.24 13.75 31.43
CA LEU A 61 -5.99 12.81 30.61
C LEU A 61 -6.02 11.43 31.27
N SER A 62 -7.19 10.85 31.37
CA SER A 62 -7.40 9.54 32.00
C SER A 62 -8.61 8.83 31.41
N GLY A 63 -8.62 7.51 31.50
CA GLY A 63 -9.71 6.67 31.06
C GLY A 63 -9.29 5.52 30.17
N ASP A 64 -10.28 4.85 29.58
CA ASP A 64 -10.08 3.76 28.62
C ASP A 64 -10.16 4.32 27.21
N LEU A 65 -9.30 3.80 26.30
CA LEU A 65 -9.28 4.12 24.89
C LEU A 65 -9.20 2.82 24.09
N VAL A 66 -10.05 2.68 23.09
CA VAL A 66 -10.04 1.52 22.16
C VAL A 66 -9.55 1.98 20.78
N PHE A 67 -8.48 1.37 20.30
CA PHE A 67 -7.98 1.53 18.95
C PHE A 67 -8.20 0.25 18.13
N ALA A 68 -9.04 0.29 17.10
CA ALA A 68 -9.33 -0.86 16.25
C ALA A 68 -8.55 -0.79 14.93
N ILE A 69 -7.89 -1.90 14.58
CA ILE A 69 -7.05 -2.04 13.39
C ILE A 69 -7.24 -3.39 12.69
N TRP A 70 -6.86 -3.47 11.40
CA TRP A 70 -6.79 -4.72 10.64
C TRP A 70 -5.43 -4.94 9.94
N ASP A 71 -4.60 -3.93 9.82
CA ASP A 71 -3.30 -4.02 9.15
C ASP A 71 -2.33 -4.96 9.90
N ASN A 72 -1.90 -6.04 9.25
CA ASN A 72 -1.04 -7.06 9.87
C ASN A 72 0.34 -6.51 10.22
N ASN A 73 0.95 -5.67 9.37
CA ASN A 73 2.28 -5.12 9.62
C ASN A 73 2.25 -4.17 10.84
N LEU A 74 1.19 -3.35 10.94
CA LEU A 74 0.99 -2.51 12.11
C LEU A 74 0.72 -3.33 13.36
N MET A 75 -0.09 -4.40 13.27
CA MET A 75 -0.35 -5.30 14.40
C MET A 75 0.94 -5.94 14.92
N ASP A 76 1.79 -6.44 14.02
CA ASP A 76 3.07 -7.06 14.39
C ASP A 76 4.02 -6.03 15.00
N TYR A 77 4.06 -4.81 14.48
CA TYR A 77 4.86 -3.73 15.06
C TYR A 77 4.37 -3.33 16.46
N ILE A 78 3.05 -3.20 16.66
CA ILE A 78 2.43 -2.91 17.96
C ILE A 78 2.81 -3.96 19.00
N ASP A 79 2.72 -5.26 18.63
CA ASP A 79 3.05 -6.37 19.54
C ASP A 79 4.53 -6.41 19.90
N ALA A 80 5.39 -6.17 18.92
CA ALA A 80 6.85 -6.19 19.13
C ALA A 80 7.35 -5.01 19.99
N ASN A 81 6.60 -3.90 20.04
CA ASN A 81 7.06 -2.64 20.62
C ASN A 81 6.24 -2.13 21.80
N ASP A 82 5.31 -2.92 22.33
CA ASP A 82 4.45 -2.57 23.48
C ASP A 82 3.85 -1.16 23.38
N MET A 83 3.01 -0.94 22.36
CA MET A 83 2.36 0.37 22.12
C MET A 83 1.64 0.89 23.39
N ALA A 84 0.94 0.02 24.10
CA ALA A 84 0.17 0.41 25.28
C ALA A 84 1.10 0.92 26.38
N GLY A 85 2.19 0.20 26.68
CA GLY A 85 3.18 0.61 27.68
C GLY A 85 3.88 1.91 27.29
N LYS A 86 4.28 2.08 26.04
CA LYS A 86 4.91 3.33 25.56
C LYS A 86 3.94 4.51 25.59
N PHE A 87 2.68 4.32 25.27
CA PHE A 87 1.68 5.38 25.40
C PHE A 87 1.51 5.80 26.86
N GLN A 88 1.48 4.84 27.80
CA GLN A 88 1.37 5.10 29.23
C GLN A 88 2.59 5.85 29.81
N GLU A 89 3.76 5.82 29.16
CA GLU A 89 4.89 6.67 29.58
C GLU A 89 4.54 8.17 29.46
N SER A 90 3.73 8.54 28.48
CA SER A 90 3.25 9.92 28.25
C SER A 90 1.91 10.20 28.93
N TYR A 91 1.07 9.18 29.07
CA TYR A 91 -0.31 9.27 29.60
C TYR A 91 -0.57 8.19 30.66
N PRO A 92 0.00 8.32 31.87
CA PRO A 92 0.03 7.23 32.86
C PRO A 92 -1.33 6.80 33.42
N ASN A 93 -2.35 7.65 33.27
CA ASN A 93 -3.70 7.39 33.77
C ASN A 93 -4.63 6.84 32.68
N VAL A 94 -4.09 6.43 31.51
CA VAL A 94 -4.85 5.89 30.39
C VAL A 94 -4.63 4.40 30.24
N ASN A 95 -5.71 3.65 30.05
CA ASN A 95 -5.67 2.25 29.61
C ASN A 95 -6.04 2.18 28.13
N ILE A 96 -5.15 1.65 27.29
CA ILE A 96 -5.38 1.48 25.86
C ILE A 96 -5.62 0.00 25.52
N GLU A 97 -6.69 -0.28 24.82
CA GLU A 97 -6.97 -1.57 24.19
C GLU A 97 -6.79 -1.46 22.69
N VAL A 98 -5.88 -2.28 22.12
CA VAL A 98 -5.73 -2.42 20.68
C VAL A 98 -6.54 -3.61 20.19
N GLU A 99 -7.65 -3.34 19.55
CA GLU A 99 -8.54 -4.34 18.99
C GLU A 99 -8.08 -4.73 17.57
N LYS A 100 -7.65 -5.98 17.41
CA LYS A 100 -7.07 -6.50 16.18
C LYS A 100 -8.05 -7.42 15.46
N ILE A 101 -8.48 -7.04 14.27
CA ILE A 101 -9.35 -7.83 13.40
C ILE A 101 -8.55 -8.19 12.15
N LYS A 102 -8.18 -9.47 11.99
CA LYS A 102 -7.16 -9.91 11.02
C LYS A 102 -7.59 -9.92 9.56
N ASP A 103 -8.88 -9.77 9.27
CA ASP A 103 -9.43 -9.83 7.93
C ASP A 103 -10.02 -8.48 7.55
N ASP A 104 -9.66 -7.96 6.38
CA ASP A 104 -10.16 -6.69 5.85
C ASP A 104 -11.70 -6.67 5.78
N SER A 105 -12.29 -7.70 5.21
CA SER A 105 -13.75 -7.80 5.06
C SER A 105 -14.46 -7.91 6.40
N GLU A 106 -13.89 -8.67 7.36
CA GLU A 106 -14.43 -8.78 8.72
C GLU A 106 -14.36 -7.42 9.44
N TYR A 107 -13.24 -6.70 9.29
CA TYR A 107 -13.08 -5.37 9.88
C TYR A 107 -14.15 -4.39 9.39
N TRP A 108 -14.31 -4.26 8.07
CA TRP A 108 -15.30 -3.32 7.51
C TRP A 108 -16.74 -3.70 7.84
N ASN A 109 -17.05 -4.99 7.88
CA ASN A 109 -18.37 -5.46 8.32
C ASN A 109 -18.62 -5.15 9.79
N ALA A 110 -17.62 -5.35 10.66
CA ALA A 110 -17.73 -4.99 12.07
C ALA A 110 -17.93 -3.48 12.26
N MET A 111 -17.14 -2.63 11.57
CA MET A 111 -17.26 -1.17 11.67
C MET A 111 -18.64 -0.67 11.20
N LYS A 112 -19.18 -1.21 10.10
CA LYS A 112 -20.54 -0.88 9.63
C LYS A 112 -21.62 -1.21 10.66
N MET A 113 -21.55 -2.41 11.27
CA MET A 113 -22.50 -2.82 12.30
C MET A 113 -22.39 -1.93 13.55
N ARG A 114 -21.16 -1.65 13.99
CA ARG A 114 -20.89 -0.80 15.15
C ARG A 114 -21.31 0.65 14.94
N ALA A 115 -21.11 1.20 13.75
CA ALA A 115 -21.59 2.54 13.40
C ALA A 115 -23.10 2.64 13.60
N SER A 116 -23.86 1.68 13.06
CA SER A 116 -25.32 1.62 13.21
C SER A 116 -25.79 1.41 14.64
N ALA A 117 -24.96 0.76 15.48
CA ALA A 117 -25.26 0.49 16.89
C ALA A 117 -24.74 1.59 17.85
N ASN A 118 -24.09 2.63 17.35
CA ASN A 118 -23.40 3.67 18.14
C ASN A 118 -22.29 3.08 19.04
N GLN A 119 -21.47 2.17 18.50
CA GLN A 119 -20.46 1.37 19.20
C GLN A 119 -19.10 1.33 18.47
N LEU A 120 -18.81 2.32 17.64
CA LEU A 120 -17.48 2.44 17.05
C LEU A 120 -16.41 2.61 18.14
N PRO A 121 -15.16 2.13 17.91
CA PRO A 121 -14.04 2.38 18.81
C PRO A 121 -13.74 3.88 18.92
N ASP A 122 -12.90 4.27 19.86
CA ASP A 122 -12.48 5.68 20.01
C ASP A 122 -11.64 6.14 18.82
N VAL A 123 -10.71 5.29 18.40
CA VAL A 123 -9.86 5.51 17.21
C VAL A 123 -10.00 4.30 16.30
N MET A 124 -10.19 4.55 15.02
CA MET A 124 -10.29 3.49 14.01
C MET A 124 -9.33 3.71 12.86
N PHE A 125 -8.85 2.60 12.33
CA PHE A 125 -8.11 2.55 11.10
C PHE A 125 -9.05 2.74 9.90
N ASN A 126 -8.62 3.52 8.92
CA ASN A 126 -9.39 3.82 7.71
C ASN A 126 -8.55 3.64 6.44
N LYS A 127 -9.22 3.48 5.32
CA LYS A 127 -8.71 3.63 3.95
C LYS A 127 -9.28 4.91 3.35
N ALA A 128 -8.68 5.44 2.29
CA ALA A 128 -9.13 6.65 1.61
C ALA A 128 -10.64 6.61 1.32
N PHE A 129 -11.12 5.54 0.67
CA PHE A 129 -12.54 5.37 0.32
C PHE A 129 -13.47 5.21 1.53
N THR A 130 -12.95 4.84 2.71
CA THR A 130 -13.78 4.68 3.91
C THR A 130 -13.97 5.99 4.67
N LEU A 131 -13.11 6.98 4.47
CA LEU A 131 -13.30 8.31 5.07
C LEU A 131 -14.65 8.92 4.65
N SER A 132 -14.99 8.83 3.38
CA SER A 132 -16.29 9.27 2.86
C SER A 132 -17.44 8.42 3.44
N ARG A 133 -17.28 7.08 3.50
CA ARG A 133 -18.29 6.15 4.04
C ARG A 133 -18.62 6.41 5.52
N PHE A 134 -17.63 6.77 6.30
CA PHE A 134 -17.76 7.01 7.75
C PHE A 134 -17.76 8.51 8.13
N LYS A 135 -17.88 9.43 7.16
CA LYS A 135 -17.74 10.87 7.40
C LYS A 135 -18.61 11.43 8.54
N ASP A 136 -19.85 10.92 8.68
CA ASP A 136 -20.77 11.34 9.74
C ASP A 136 -20.41 10.79 11.13
N TYR A 137 -19.48 9.84 11.16
CA TYR A 137 -19.01 9.16 12.37
C TYR A 137 -17.58 9.55 12.75
N LEU A 138 -16.91 10.40 11.97
CA LEU A 138 -15.54 10.82 12.20
C LEU A 138 -15.47 12.28 12.65
N VAL A 139 -14.50 12.56 13.52
CA VAL A 139 -14.22 13.90 14.06
C VAL A 139 -13.26 14.63 13.13
N ASP A 140 -13.45 15.95 13.01
CA ASP A 140 -12.49 16.80 12.31
C ASP A 140 -11.17 16.88 13.08
N LEU A 141 -10.07 16.55 12.40
CA LEU A 141 -8.70 16.52 12.93
C LEU A 141 -7.81 17.63 12.32
N SER A 142 -8.40 18.63 11.65
CA SER A 142 -7.66 19.69 10.95
C SER A 142 -6.79 20.54 11.88
N ASP A 143 -7.12 20.60 13.17
CA ASP A 143 -6.40 21.36 14.19
C ASP A 143 -5.15 20.66 14.74
N LEU A 144 -4.99 19.35 14.50
CA LEU A 144 -3.88 18.57 15.03
C LEU A 144 -2.53 18.93 14.36
N GLU A 145 -1.44 18.91 15.13
CA GLU A 145 -0.09 19.05 14.59
C GLU A 145 0.28 17.87 13.69
N ALA A 146 -0.19 16.66 14.03
CA ALA A 146 -0.07 15.48 13.16
C ALA A 146 -0.64 15.74 11.76
N THR A 147 -1.79 16.40 11.67
CA THR A 147 -2.42 16.76 10.39
C THR A 147 -1.64 17.85 9.64
N LYS A 148 -1.20 18.90 10.34
CA LYS A 148 -0.48 20.04 9.73
C LYS A 148 0.89 19.66 9.18
N ASN A 149 1.55 18.67 9.80
CA ASN A 149 2.85 18.13 9.36
C ASN A 149 2.72 16.95 8.38
N ASN A 150 1.50 16.60 7.96
CA ASN A 150 1.26 15.50 7.04
C ASN A 150 1.07 16.04 5.61
N GLU A 151 1.94 15.63 4.68
CA GLU A 151 1.96 16.16 3.32
C GLU A 151 0.76 15.73 2.46
N LEU A 152 0.08 14.62 2.85
CA LEU A 152 -1.05 14.08 2.10
C LEU A 152 -2.41 14.49 2.67
N ALA A 153 -2.48 14.86 3.96
CA ALA A 153 -3.75 15.04 4.67
C ALA A 153 -4.71 16.01 3.97
N ALA A 154 -4.20 17.13 3.45
CA ALA A 154 -5.01 18.13 2.75
C ALA A 154 -5.68 17.60 1.47
N GLY A 155 -5.05 16.64 0.79
CA GLY A 155 -5.59 15.99 -0.42
C GLY A 155 -6.80 15.10 -0.16
N TYR A 156 -7.01 14.69 1.10
CA TYR A 156 -8.14 13.85 1.53
C TYR A 156 -9.19 14.61 2.34
N ALA A 157 -9.18 15.94 2.26
CA ALA A 157 -10.21 16.75 2.93
C ALA A 157 -11.60 16.48 2.34
N LEU A 158 -12.58 16.22 3.21
CA LEU A 158 -13.99 16.08 2.85
C LEU A 158 -14.77 17.26 3.43
N ASP A 159 -15.44 18.03 2.58
CA ASP A 159 -16.18 19.22 2.98
C ASP A 159 -15.32 20.20 3.82
N GLY A 160 -14.02 20.29 3.50
CA GLY A 160 -13.04 21.15 4.20
C GLY A 160 -12.57 20.62 5.55
N LYS A 161 -12.89 19.39 5.92
CA LYS A 161 -12.48 18.71 7.16
C LYS A 161 -11.49 17.59 6.87
N ILE A 162 -10.55 17.37 7.75
CA ILE A 162 -9.66 16.21 7.74
C ILE A 162 -10.21 15.17 8.72
N LEU A 163 -10.77 14.09 8.18
CA LEU A 163 -11.45 13.04 8.97
C LEU A 163 -10.54 11.87 9.33
N GLY A 164 -9.33 11.86 8.79
CA GLY A 164 -8.30 10.86 9.09
C GLY A 164 -6.94 11.37 8.69
N VAL A 165 -5.93 11.04 9.48
CA VAL A 165 -4.53 11.42 9.21
C VAL A 165 -3.85 10.25 8.49
N PRO A 166 -3.30 10.45 7.27
CA PRO A 166 -2.54 9.40 6.56
C PRO A 166 -1.36 8.89 7.38
N MET A 167 -1.21 7.57 7.50
CA MET A 167 -0.14 6.96 8.28
C MET A 167 1.16 6.84 7.48
N THR A 168 1.04 6.65 6.16
CA THR A 168 2.15 6.48 5.23
C THR A 168 1.82 7.11 3.88
N ALA A 169 2.84 7.37 3.08
CA ALA A 169 2.71 7.65 1.65
C ALA A 169 3.01 6.38 0.87
N GLY A 170 2.02 5.84 0.20
CA GLY A 170 2.10 4.63 -0.61
C GLY A 170 2.41 4.94 -2.06
N TYR A 171 3.24 4.13 -2.68
CA TYR A 171 3.58 4.16 -4.10
C TYR A 171 3.38 2.79 -4.71
N GLU A 172 3.03 2.75 -6.00
CA GLU A 172 2.82 1.51 -6.74
C GLU A 172 4.02 1.21 -7.61
N TYR A 173 4.57 0.02 -7.48
CA TYR A 173 5.75 -0.43 -8.19
C TYR A 173 5.49 -1.62 -9.08
N VAL A 174 6.29 -1.75 -10.12
CA VAL A 174 6.48 -3.00 -10.86
C VAL A 174 7.82 -3.57 -10.42
N TYR A 175 7.79 -4.72 -9.76
CA TYR A 175 8.98 -5.47 -9.35
C TYR A 175 9.40 -6.39 -10.47
N TYR A 176 10.71 -6.54 -10.69
CA TYR A 176 11.25 -7.42 -11.71
C TYR A 176 12.59 -8.04 -11.32
N TRP A 177 12.94 -9.13 -11.95
CA TRP A 177 14.23 -9.77 -11.77
C TRP A 177 15.22 -9.30 -12.87
N LYS A 178 16.27 -8.58 -12.46
CA LYS A 178 17.29 -7.99 -13.35
C LYS A 178 18.01 -9.03 -14.20
N ASP A 179 18.41 -10.13 -13.58
CA ASP A 179 19.07 -11.25 -14.26
C ASP A 179 18.17 -11.91 -15.31
N MET A 180 16.88 -12.07 -15.05
CA MET A 180 15.94 -12.59 -16.02
C MET A 180 15.76 -11.66 -17.23
N PHE A 181 15.75 -10.35 -17.01
CA PHE A 181 15.71 -9.36 -18.10
C PHE A 181 16.98 -9.39 -18.93
N GLU A 182 18.17 -9.47 -18.29
CA GLU A 182 19.47 -9.58 -18.97
C GLU A 182 19.55 -10.85 -19.81
N GLU A 183 19.18 -12.00 -19.27
CA GLU A 183 19.17 -13.29 -19.97
C GLU A 183 18.25 -13.30 -21.19
N ALA A 184 17.07 -12.69 -21.08
CA ALA A 184 16.12 -12.57 -22.19
C ALA A 184 16.48 -11.44 -23.17
N GLY A 185 17.51 -10.62 -22.86
CA GLY A 185 17.97 -9.50 -23.69
C GLY A 185 17.00 -8.33 -23.76
N VAL A 186 16.16 -8.15 -22.73
CA VAL A 186 15.18 -7.05 -22.63
C VAL A 186 15.63 -5.98 -21.65
N LYS A 187 15.05 -4.79 -21.74
CA LYS A 187 15.31 -3.65 -20.84
C LYS A 187 14.04 -3.26 -20.10
N VAL A 188 14.20 -2.51 -19.02
CA VAL A 188 13.07 -1.89 -18.31
C VAL A 188 12.26 -1.03 -19.29
N PRO A 189 10.95 -1.28 -19.41
CA PRO A 189 10.09 -0.55 -20.34
C PRO A 189 9.80 0.87 -19.83
N THR A 190 9.69 1.83 -20.73
CA THR A 190 9.37 3.23 -20.45
C THR A 190 8.05 3.69 -21.08
N THR A 191 7.40 2.82 -21.87
CA THR A 191 6.07 3.04 -22.46
C THR A 191 5.22 1.78 -22.31
N TRP A 192 3.90 1.92 -22.47
CA TRP A 192 2.98 0.80 -22.38
C TRP A 192 3.25 -0.28 -23.45
N GLU A 193 3.52 0.13 -24.68
CA GLU A 193 3.83 -0.83 -25.75
C GLU A 193 5.14 -1.59 -25.47
N GLN A 194 6.16 -0.91 -24.94
CA GLN A 194 7.38 -1.59 -24.52
C GLN A 194 7.12 -2.60 -23.38
N LEU A 195 6.24 -2.31 -22.44
CA LEU A 195 5.86 -3.28 -21.38
C LEU A 195 5.24 -4.54 -21.99
N LYS A 196 4.34 -4.39 -22.95
CA LYS A 196 3.74 -5.52 -23.68
C LYS A 196 4.78 -6.36 -24.41
N GLU A 197 5.68 -5.70 -25.16
CA GLU A 197 6.76 -6.37 -25.91
C GLU A 197 7.73 -7.11 -24.98
N VAL A 198 8.16 -6.48 -23.89
CA VAL A 198 9.02 -7.08 -22.88
C VAL A 198 8.37 -8.31 -22.26
N SER A 199 7.12 -8.16 -21.81
CA SER A 199 6.37 -9.26 -21.19
C SER A 199 6.19 -10.45 -22.15
N LYS A 200 5.90 -10.17 -23.41
CA LYS A 200 5.79 -11.21 -24.44
C LYS A 200 7.13 -11.91 -24.68
N THR A 201 8.23 -11.15 -24.78
CA THR A 201 9.57 -11.70 -24.98
C THR A 201 9.98 -12.59 -23.80
N LEU A 202 9.71 -12.18 -22.56
CA LEU A 202 9.96 -12.98 -21.35
C LEU A 202 9.12 -14.27 -21.37
N GLN A 203 7.83 -14.17 -21.72
CA GLN A 203 6.94 -15.33 -21.83
C GLN A 203 7.43 -16.33 -22.90
N GLU A 204 7.88 -15.83 -24.05
CA GLU A 204 8.42 -16.69 -25.11
C GLU A 204 9.78 -17.29 -24.72
N TYR A 205 10.64 -16.55 -24.02
CA TYR A 205 11.98 -17.00 -23.64
C TYR A 205 11.91 -18.11 -22.59
N TYR A 206 11.25 -17.88 -21.46
CA TYR A 206 11.19 -18.84 -20.35
C TYR A 206 10.08 -19.88 -20.50
N GLY A 207 8.99 -19.55 -21.16
CA GLY A 207 7.88 -20.46 -21.40
C GLY A 207 8.21 -21.66 -22.30
N LYS A 208 9.31 -21.62 -23.06
CA LYS A 208 9.80 -22.75 -23.86
C LYS A 208 10.17 -23.96 -22.96
N ASP A 209 10.84 -23.68 -21.86
CA ASP A 209 11.38 -24.72 -20.98
C ASP A 209 10.49 -24.93 -19.73
N ASN A 210 9.69 -23.93 -19.37
CA ASN A 210 8.74 -23.97 -18.27
C ASN A 210 7.32 -23.56 -18.75
N PRO A 211 6.45 -24.53 -19.09
CA PRO A 211 5.09 -24.24 -19.55
C PRO A 211 4.19 -23.54 -18.54
N ASP A 212 4.57 -23.50 -17.27
CA ASP A 212 3.84 -22.86 -16.18
C ASP A 212 4.44 -21.49 -15.80
N PHE A 213 5.47 -21.05 -16.54
CA PHE A 213 6.05 -19.73 -16.39
C PHE A 213 5.05 -18.62 -16.72
N MET A 214 5.13 -17.53 -15.98
CA MET A 214 4.37 -16.30 -16.17
C MET A 214 5.34 -15.15 -16.39
N ALA A 215 5.19 -14.38 -17.47
CA ALA A 215 5.98 -13.16 -17.59
C ALA A 215 5.59 -12.18 -16.48
N ILE A 216 4.30 -12.07 -16.18
CA ILE A 216 3.75 -11.23 -15.09
C ILE A 216 2.95 -12.12 -14.13
N ALA A 217 3.36 -12.15 -12.86
CA ALA A 217 2.59 -12.80 -11.80
C ALA A 217 1.42 -11.90 -11.37
N LEU A 218 0.20 -12.42 -11.45
CA LEU A 218 -1.01 -11.76 -10.98
C LEU A 218 -1.94 -12.82 -10.39
N GLY A 219 -2.32 -12.64 -9.12
CA GLY A 219 -3.27 -13.51 -8.44
C GLY A 219 -4.69 -12.96 -8.53
N ALA A 220 -5.40 -13.21 -9.64
CA ALA A 220 -6.71 -12.64 -9.89
C ALA A 220 -7.88 -13.38 -9.22
N LYS A 221 -7.61 -14.42 -8.40
CA LYS A 221 -8.65 -15.20 -7.70
C LYS A 221 -9.45 -14.38 -6.71
N GLU A 222 -8.78 -13.50 -5.96
CA GLU A 222 -9.39 -12.58 -5.00
C GLU A 222 -9.90 -11.28 -5.65
N GLU A 223 -9.80 -11.14 -6.97
CA GLU A 223 -10.14 -9.96 -7.76
C GLU A 223 -9.27 -8.72 -7.43
N TRP A 224 -9.08 -8.38 -6.16
CA TRP A 224 -8.38 -7.16 -5.74
C TRP A 224 -6.92 -7.01 -6.25
N PRO A 225 -6.12 -8.08 -6.50
CA PRO A 225 -4.72 -7.90 -6.92
C PRO A 225 -4.53 -7.28 -8.31
N ASP A 226 -5.61 -7.14 -9.09
CA ASP A 226 -5.57 -6.47 -10.38
C ASP A 226 -5.57 -4.93 -10.27
N TYR A 227 -5.67 -4.38 -9.04
CA TYR A 227 -5.80 -2.95 -8.77
C TYR A 227 -4.75 -2.05 -9.46
N PRO A 228 -3.45 -2.43 -9.61
CA PRO A 228 -2.49 -1.58 -10.30
C PRO A 228 -2.89 -1.29 -11.75
N PHE A 229 -3.58 -2.26 -12.37
CA PHE A 229 -4.06 -2.18 -13.74
C PHE A 229 -5.50 -1.64 -13.84
N MET A 230 -6.40 -2.05 -12.95
CA MET A 230 -7.82 -1.73 -13.10
C MET A 230 -8.23 -0.46 -12.34
N GLU A 231 -7.66 -0.22 -11.19
CA GLU A 231 -7.99 0.92 -10.34
C GLU A 231 -7.21 2.17 -10.71
N PHE A 232 -5.88 2.03 -10.92
CA PHE A 232 -4.99 3.17 -11.12
C PHE A 232 -4.76 3.58 -12.56
N MET A 233 -4.93 2.66 -13.52
CA MET A 233 -4.71 2.96 -14.93
C MET A 233 -5.48 4.17 -15.45
N PRO A 234 -6.80 4.36 -15.13
CA PRO A 234 -7.52 5.55 -15.58
C PRO A 234 -6.96 6.87 -15.00
N ALA A 235 -6.47 6.85 -13.75
CA ALA A 235 -5.84 8.00 -13.13
C ALA A 235 -4.47 8.31 -13.76
N LEU A 236 -3.69 7.29 -14.08
CA LEU A 236 -2.40 7.42 -14.75
C LEU A 236 -2.57 7.87 -16.22
N GLU A 237 -3.61 7.39 -16.92
CA GLU A 237 -3.92 7.80 -18.29
C GLU A 237 -4.29 9.29 -18.35
N SER A 238 -5.18 9.74 -17.46
CA SER A 238 -5.69 11.12 -17.43
C SER A 238 -4.76 12.11 -16.71
N GLY A 239 -3.93 11.65 -15.75
CA GLY A 239 -3.22 12.50 -14.80
C GLY A 239 -4.12 13.05 -13.69
N ASN A 240 -5.31 12.48 -13.50
CA ASN A 240 -6.31 12.92 -12.55
C ASN A 240 -6.58 11.85 -11.48
N GLY A 241 -6.10 12.07 -10.26
CA GLY A 241 -6.32 11.16 -9.13
C GLY A 241 -7.76 11.13 -8.60
N GLN A 242 -8.62 12.05 -9.06
CA GLN A 242 -10.05 12.10 -8.75
C GLN A 242 -10.93 11.49 -9.86
N ASN A 243 -10.33 10.73 -10.77
CA ASN A 243 -11.02 10.19 -11.95
C ASN A 243 -12.31 9.41 -11.62
N TRP A 244 -12.39 8.75 -10.47
CA TRP A 244 -13.59 8.01 -10.07
C TRP A 244 -14.72 8.94 -9.63
N ASN A 245 -14.41 10.05 -8.95
CA ASN A 245 -15.40 11.08 -8.62
C ASN A 245 -15.94 11.76 -9.88
N ASP A 246 -15.06 12.05 -10.83
CA ASP A 246 -15.46 12.64 -12.12
C ASP A 246 -16.28 11.64 -12.95
N MET A 247 -15.91 10.36 -12.94
CA MET A 247 -16.69 9.30 -13.59
C MET A 247 -18.14 9.27 -13.10
N ALA A 248 -18.36 9.38 -11.80
CA ALA A 248 -19.69 9.37 -11.22
C ALA A 248 -20.58 10.54 -11.69
N ARG A 249 -19.96 11.64 -12.20
CA ARG A 249 -20.63 12.86 -12.70
C ARG A 249 -20.64 12.98 -14.21
N THR A 250 -19.96 12.08 -14.93
CA THR A 250 -19.81 12.11 -16.38
C THR A 250 -20.87 11.22 -17.05
N ASP A 251 -21.60 11.76 -18.02
CA ASP A 251 -22.47 10.96 -18.87
C ASP A 251 -21.62 10.02 -19.74
N ALA A 252 -21.92 8.72 -19.77
CA ALA A 252 -21.17 7.73 -20.53
C ALA A 252 -19.64 7.72 -20.28
N PRO A 253 -19.18 7.53 -19.04
CA PRO A 253 -17.75 7.60 -18.68
C PRO A 253 -16.88 6.52 -19.33
N PHE A 254 -17.48 5.45 -19.82
CA PHE A 254 -16.82 4.34 -20.53
C PHE A 254 -16.94 4.43 -22.05
N ALA A 255 -17.42 5.56 -22.61
CA ALA A 255 -17.53 5.74 -24.05
C ALA A 255 -16.15 5.73 -24.72
N ASP A 256 -16.10 5.33 -25.99
CA ASP A 256 -14.88 5.35 -26.79
C ASP A 256 -14.21 6.73 -26.75
N GLY A 257 -12.89 6.73 -26.55
CA GLY A 257 -12.07 7.93 -26.45
C GLY A 257 -12.00 8.59 -25.07
N THR A 258 -12.78 8.15 -24.07
CA THR A 258 -12.58 8.57 -22.66
C THR A 258 -11.30 7.96 -22.08
N ASP A 259 -10.74 8.59 -21.07
CA ASP A 259 -9.50 8.07 -20.45
C ASP A 259 -9.71 6.71 -19.76
N ILE A 260 -10.89 6.48 -19.18
CA ILE A 260 -11.25 5.15 -18.64
C ILE A 260 -11.32 4.10 -19.75
N SER A 261 -11.97 4.42 -20.89
CA SER A 261 -12.02 3.50 -22.01
C SER A 261 -10.64 3.20 -22.58
N LYS A 262 -9.80 4.22 -22.80
CA LYS A 262 -8.40 4.02 -23.24
C LYS A 262 -7.60 3.15 -22.28
N ALA A 263 -7.67 3.44 -20.99
CA ALA A 263 -6.99 2.66 -19.96
C ALA A 263 -7.40 1.19 -20.00
N TYR A 264 -8.71 0.92 -20.07
CA TYR A 264 -9.20 -0.46 -20.07
C TYR A 264 -8.93 -1.22 -21.36
N HIS A 265 -8.86 -0.54 -22.51
CA HIS A 265 -8.38 -1.18 -23.74
C HIS A 265 -6.92 -1.59 -23.63
N LYS A 266 -6.05 -0.72 -23.07
CA LYS A 266 -4.65 -1.06 -22.79
C LYS A 266 -4.55 -2.29 -21.89
N VAL A 267 -5.32 -2.31 -20.79
CA VAL A 267 -5.31 -3.43 -19.83
C VAL A 267 -5.84 -4.70 -20.49
N ASN A 268 -6.95 -4.64 -21.19
CA ASN A 268 -7.53 -5.81 -21.86
C ASN A 268 -6.56 -6.43 -22.88
N ASP A 269 -5.85 -5.60 -23.65
CA ASP A 269 -4.81 -6.06 -24.57
C ASP A 269 -3.70 -6.83 -23.82
N LEU A 270 -3.28 -6.34 -22.67
CA LEU A 270 -2.27 -7.00 -21.86
C LEU A 270 -2.81 -8.29 -21.22
N PHE A 271 -4.02 -8.25 -20.64
CA PHE A 271 -4.63 -9.39 -19.93
C PHE A 271 -4.94 -10.56 -20.88
N THR A 272 -5.30 -10.27 -22.12
CA THR A 272 -5.58 -11.29 -23.14
C THR A 272 -4.33 -11.78 -23.88
N SER A 273 -3.15 -11.19 -23.65
CA SER A 273 -1.92 -11.50 -24.38
C SER A 273 -1.27 -12.85 -23.97
N GLY A 274 -1.73 -13.49 -22.87
CA GLY A 274 -1.18 -14.76 -22.38
C GLY A 274 0.05 -14.62 -21.50
N VAL A 275 0.48 -13.43 -21.13
CA VAL A 275 1.68 -13.17 -20.30
C VAL A 275 1.46 -13.42 -18.80
N PHE A 276 0.21 -13.63 -18.37
CA PHE A 276 -0.17 -13.95 -16.99
C PHE A 276 -0.27 -15.45 -16.70
N GLY A 277 0.27 -16.29 -17.60
CA GLY A 277 0.18 -17.73 -17.44
C GLY A 277 -1.16 -18.33 -17.87
N LYS A 278 -1.44 -19.57 -17.41
CA LYS A 278 -2.59 -20.35 -17.88
C LYS A 278 -3.89 -20.11 -17.14
N ASP A 279 -3.80 -19.78 -15.86
CA ASP A 279 -4.97 -19.67 -14.98
C ASP A 279 -4.78 -18.59 -13.91
N PRO A 280 -4.78 -17.30 -14.29
CA PRO A 280 -4.67 -16.20 -13.32
C PRO A 280 -5.88 -16.16 -12.36
N LEU A 281 -7.08 -16.60 -12.80
CA LEU A 281 -8.29 -16.64 -11.95
C LEU A 281 -8.25 -17.74 -10.88
N GLY A 282 -7.44 -18.78 -11.07
CA GLY A 282 -7.21 -19.83 -10.07
C GLY A 282 -6.07 -19.51 -9.10
N LEU A 283 -5.28 -18.48 -9.38
CA LEU A 283 -4.09 -18.11 -8.63
C LEU A 283 -4.43 -17.04 -7.58
N GLY A 284 -4.13 -17.33 -6.30
CA GLY A 284 -4.27 -16.37 -5.21
C GLY A 284 -3.11 -15.37 -5.13
N SER A 285 -3.33 -14.22 -4.47
CA SER A 285 -2.37 -13.12 -4.32
C SER A 285 -1.05 -13.58 -3.68
N ASP A 286 -1.13 -14.24 -2.52
CA ASP A 286 0.06 -14.72 -1.80
C ASP A 286 0.83 -15.76 -2.61
N GLN A 287 0.10 -16.60 -3.36
CA GLN A 287 0.70 -17.60 -4.23
C GLN A 287 1.41 -16.95 -5.41
N ALA A 288 0.82 -15.93 -6.05
CA ALA A 288 1.45 -15.18 -7.14
C ALA A 288 2.74 -14.49 -6.67
N THR A 289 2.69 -13.83 -5.50
CA THR A 289 3.87 -13.19 -4.88
C THR A 289 4.96 -14.22 -4.58
N SER A 290 4.59 -15.40 -4.05
CA SER A 290 5.54 -16.48 -3.78
C SER A 290 6.18 -17.03 -5.07
N LEU A 291 5.40 -17.22 -6.14
CA LEU A 291 5.93 -17.67 -7.44
C LEU A 291 6.88 -16.64 -8.05
N PHE A 292 6.58 -15.35 -7.94
CA PHE A 292 7.49 -14.28 -8.34
C PHE A 292 8.78 -14.31 -7.52
N ALA A 293 8.70 -14.40 -6.19
CA ALA A 293 9.86 -14.48 -5.30
C ALA A 293 10.77 -15.68 -5.60
N GLN A 294 10.20 -16.77 -6.12
CA GLN A 294 10.91 -18.00 -6.55
C GLN A 294 11.33 -17.96 -8.03
N LYS A 295 11.26 -16.83 -8.70
CA LYS A 295 11.60 -16.67 -10.14
C LYS A 295 10.81 -17.58 -11.09
N GLN A 296 9.59 -17.94 -10.71
CA GLN A 296 8.62 -18.60 -11.60
C GLN A 296 7.84 -17.55 -12.43
N ALA A 297 8.05 -16.28 -12.14
CA ALA A 297 7.60 -15.14 -12.91
C ALA A 297 8.71 -14.07 -12.95
N ALA A 298 8.74 -13.26 -14.01
CA ALA A 298 9.78 -12.24 -14.19
C ALA A 298 9.36 -10.88 -13.63
N ILE A 299 8.06 -10.59 -13.56
CA ILE A 299 7.45 -9.31 -13.21
C ILE A 299 6.29 -9.55 -12.25
N THR A 300 6.07 -8.61 -11.32
CA THR A 300 4.80 -8.47 -10.57
C THR A 300 4.55 -6.99 -10.29
N ALA A 301 3.28 -6.57 -10.19
CA ALA A 301 2.90 -5.20 -9.84
C ALA A 301 2.22 -5.18 -8.47
N LEU A 302 2.80 -4.47 -7.52
CA LEU A 302 2.34 -4.35 -6.14
C LEU A 302 2.75 -2.98 -5.58
N GLY A 303 2.08 -2.53 -4.53
CA GLY A 303 2.53 -1.38 -3.76
C GLY A 303 3.90 -1.61 -3.08
N ASP A 304 4.42 -0.56 -2.48
CA ASP A 304 5.68 -0.60 -1.70
C ASP A 304 5.65 -1.66 -0.56
N TRP A 305 4.47 -1.93 0.00
CA TRP A 305 4.22 -2.98 0.99
C TRP A 305 4.59 -4.40 0.49
N GLY A 306 4.59 -4.61 -0.83
CA GLY A 306 4.92 -5.90 -1.45
C GLY A 306 6.40 -6.28 -1.33
N LEU A 307 7.31 -5.30 -1.16
CA LEU A 307 8.76 -5.55 -1.08
C LEU A 307 9.11 -6.54 0.03
N GLN A 308 8.58 -6.34 1.22
CA GLN A 308 8.86 -7.21 2.36
C GLN A 308 8.37 -8.65 2.11
N ASN A 309 7.20 -8.81 1.49
CA ASN A 309 6.65 -10.13 1.17
C ASN A 309 7.51 -10.85 0.14
N ILE A 310 8.01 -10.12 -0.88
CA ILE A 310 8.92 -10.68 -1.89
C ILE A 310 10.24 -11.08 -1.24
N GLN A 311 10.85 -10.23 -0.42
CA GLN A 311 12.10 -10.52 0.29
C GLN A 311 11.99 -11.75 1.21
N ASN A 312 10.85 -11.88 1.91
CA ASN A 312 10.58 -13.05 2.77
C ASN A 312 10.35 -14.34 1.97
N GLY A 313 10.00 -14.25 0.69
CA GLY A 313 9.73 -15.39 -0.20
C GLY A 313 10.97 -15.95 -0.91
N THR A 314 12.16 -15.34 -0.76
CA THR A 314 13.40 -15.77 -1.41
C THR A 314 14.62 -15.62 -0.49
N ASP A 315 15.62 -16.50 -0.68
CA ASP A 315 16.89 -16.42 0.04
C ASP A 315 17.87 -15.36 -0.56
N ASP A 316 17.64 -14.98 -1.82
CA ASP A 316 18.49 -14.01 -2.54
C ASP A 316 17.65 -13.06 -3.38
N TYR A 317 17.61 -11.80 -2.99
CA TYR A 317 16.95 -10.72 -3.71
C TYR A 317 17.92 -9.67 -4.28
N SER A 318 19.22 -10.01 -4.41
CA SER A 318 20.24 -9.09 -4.95
C SER A 318 19.97 -8.66 -6.40
N GLN A 319 19.20 -9.45 -7.14
CA GLN A 319 18.78 -9.19 -8.51
C GLN A 319 17.35 -8.62 -8.61
N LEU A 320 16.71 -8.32 -7.47
CA LEU A 320 15.41 -7.63 -7.45
C LEU A 320 15.60 -6.17 -7.83
N GLY A 321 14.72 -5.66 -8.68
CA GLY A 321 14.66 -4.26 -9.06
C GLY A 321 13.22 -3.78 -9.18
N THR A 322 13.05 -2.48 -9.34
CA THR A 322 11.74 -1.85 -9.51
C THR A 322 11.74 -0.83 -10.65
N PHE A 323 10.57 -0.64 -11.22
CA PHE A 323 10.23 0.48 -12.07
C PHE A 323 8.76 0.86 -11.85
N TYR A 324 8.34 2.03 -12.31
CA TYR A 324 6.94 2.42 -12.26
C TYR A 324 6.18 1.95 -13.50
N LEU A 325 4.89 1.65 -13.35
CA LEU A 325 4.04 1.20 -14.46
C LEU A 325 4.03 2.25 -15.59
N PRO A 326 4.56 1.94 -16.80
CA PRO A 326 4.76 2.92 -17.85
C PRO A 326 3.51 3.08 -18.71
N VAL A 327 2.50 3.78 -18.21
CA VAL A 327 1.18 3.91 -18.86
C VAL A 327 1.21 4.78 -20.13
N ARG A 328 2.17 5.69 -20.28
CA ARG A 328 2.29 6.60 -21.42
C ARG A 328 2.48 5.86 -22.75
N ASP A 329 1.96 6.45 -23.84
CA ASP A 329 2.07 5.89 -25.19
C ASP A 329 3.43 6.19 -25.84
N SER A 330 4.05 7.31 -25.51
CA SER A 330 5.31 7.80 -26.06
C SER A 330 6.22 8.32 -24.95
N GLU A 331 7.53 8.26 -25.17
CA GLU A 331 8.52 8.85 -24.25
C GLU A 331 8.42 10.38 -24.14
N SER A 332 7.74 11.04 -25.08
CA SER A 332 7.44 12.48 -25.01
C SER A 332 6.25 12.81 -24.14
N ASP A 333 5.43 11.82 -23.77
CA ASP A 333 4.29 12.03 -22.90
C ASP A 333 4.73 12.04 -21.44
N PRO A 334 3.99 12.71 -20.54
CA PRO A 334 4.31 12.72 -19.12
C PRO A 334 4.40 11.31 -18.55
N PHE A 335 5.43 11.05 -17.75
CA PHE A 335 5.52 9.82 -16.97
C PHE A 335 4.84 10.05 -15.63
N ARG A 336 3.73 9.35 -15.39
CA ARG A 336 2.88 9.56 -14.21
C ARG A 336 2.99 8.41 -13.23
N VAL A 337 2.95 8.74 -11.93
CA VAL A 337 3.09 7.79 -10.83
C VAL A 337 2.01 8.06 -9.79
N ILE A 338 1.35 7.02 -9.33
CA ILE A 338 0.39 7.11 -8.22
C ILE A 338 1.12 7.36 -6.90
N VAL A 339 0.62 8.33 -6.15
CA VAL A 339 0.89 8.48 -4.73
C VAL A 339 -0.44 8.52 -3.97
N GLN A 340 -0.52 7.79 -2.86
CA GLN A 340 -1.74 7.74 -2.06
C GLN A 340 -1.45 7.63 -0.58
N GLY A 341 -2.38 8.14 0.25
CA GLY A 341 -2.51 7.71 1.64
C GLY A 341 -3.27 6.39 1.64
N ASP A 342 -2.61 5.30 1.99
CA ASP A 342 -3.29 3.99 1.99
C ASP A 342 -4.01 3.71 3.30
N SER A 343 -3.43 4.14 4.41
CA SER A 343 -3.90 3.89 5.77
C SER A 343 -4.06 5.19 6.53
N PHE A 344 -5.17 5.33 7.25
CA PHE A 344 -5.51 6.55 7.97
C PHE A 344 -5.93 6.25 9.40
N MET A 345 -5.58 7.13 10.31
CA MET A 345 -6.06 7.09 11.68
C MET A 345 -7.16 8.13 11.88
N GLY A 346 -8.36 7.70 12.23
CA GLY A 346 -9.52 8.57 12.45
C GLY A 346 -10.06 8.43 13.85
N VAL A 347 -10.51 9.55 14.45
CA VAL A 347 -11.21 9.59 15.74
C VAL A 347 -12.71 9.54 15.48
N THR A 348 -13.44 8.70 16.24
CA THR A 348 -14.87 8.55 16.02
C THR A 348 -15.71 9.47 16.89
N THR A 349 -16.89 9.87 16.39
CA THR A 349 -17.88 10.64 17.17
C THR A 349 -18.51 9.83 18.29
N HIS A 350 -18.30 8.51 18.33
CA HIS A 350 -18.78 7.62 19.39
C HIS A 350 -17.82 7.55 20.59
N SER A 351 -16.61 8.11 20.45
CA SER A 351 -15.68 8.20 21.58
C SER A 351 -16.31 8.98 22.74
N LYS A 352 -16.19 8.42 23.92
CA LYS A 352 -16.63 9.08 25.16
C LYS A 352 -15.61 10.11 25.65
N ASN A 353 -14.38 10.03 25.14
CA ASN A 353 -13.28 10.93 25.47
C ASN A 353 -12.54 11.35 24.20
N PRO A 354 -13.14 12.23 23.35
CA PRO A 354 -12.55 12.62 22.07
C PRO A 354 -11.20 13.33 22.22
N GLU A 355 -10.97 14.07 23.32
CA GLU A 355 -9.69 14.72 23.58
C GLU A 355 -8.58 13.71 23.85
N LEU A 356 -8.87 12.62 24.56
CA LEU A 356 -7.93 11.52 24.74
C LEU A 356 -7.66 10.79 23.42
N ALA A 357 -8.70 10.56 22.61
CA ALA A 357 -8.54 9.94 21.30
C ALA A 357 -7.68 10.81 20.34
N LYS A 358 -7.88 12.14 20.36
CA LYS A 358 -7.02 13.07 19.61
C LYS A 358 -5.58 13.07 20.15
N ALA A 359 -5.38 13.03 21.47
CA ALA A 359 -4.07 12.95 22.08
C ALA A 359 -3.33 11.65 21.69
N PHE A 360 -4.06 10.54 21.52
CA PHE A 360 -3.50 9.29 21.02
C PHE A 360 -3.04 9.42 19.54
N VAL A 361 -3.82 10.07 18.70
CA VAL A 361 -3.42 10.36 17.31
C VAL A 361 -2.16 11.22 17.29
N GLU A 362 -2.10 12.32 18.04
CA GLU A 362 -0.88 13.16 18.15
C GLU A 362 0.33 12.38 18.64
N TRP A 363 0.15 11.52 19.65
CA TRP A 363 1.22 10.68 20.18
C TRP A 363 1.71 9.66 19.13
N PHE A 364 0.80 9.06 18.35
CA PHE A 364 1.18 8.11 17.31
C PHE A 364 2.14 8.76 16.28
N TYR A 365 1.89 10.01 15.90
CA TYR A 365 2.71 10.77 14.95
C TYR A 365 3.83 11.59 15.62
N SER A 366 4.15 11.32 16.89
CA SER A 366 5.23 11.99 17.63
C SER A 366 6.55 11.23 17.57
N ASP A 367 7.62 11.87 18.10
CA ASP A 367 8.94 11.25 18.29
C ASP A 367 8.91 9.95 19.10
N ALA A 368 7.89 9.77 19.94
CA ALA A 368 7.77 8.61 20.83
C ALA A 368 7.42 7.31 20.07
N TRP A 369 6.73 7.42 18.91
CA TRP A 369 6.24 6.24 18.21
C TRP A 369 6.54 6.24 16.70
N TYR A 370 6.20 7.32 15.98
CA TYR A 370 6.19 7.34 14.52
C TYR A 370 7.53 7.00 13.85
N PRO A 371 8.70 7.50 14.31
CA PRO A 371 9.99 7.16 13.69
C PRO A 371 10.30 5.67 13.69
N GLY A 372 9.94 4.97 14.77
CA GLY A 372 10.11 3.52 14.86
C GLY A 372 9.15 2.79 13.92
N TYR A 373 7.88 3.19 13.88
CA TYR A 373 6.87 2.63 12.98
C TYR A 373 7.26 2.80 11.51
N ILE A 374 7.57 4.03 11.09
CA ILE A 374 7.88 4.29 9.68
C ILE A 374 9.19 3.62 9.23
N SER A 375 10.12 3.39 10.14
CA SER A 375 11.34 2.63 9.85
C SER A 375 11.07 1.13 9.69
N TYR A 376 10.04 0.61 10.33
CA TYR A 376 9.65 -0.81 10.26
C TYR A 376 8.93 -1.15 8.95
N VAL A 377 8.00 -0.30 8.49
CA VAL A 377 7.26 -0.52 7.24
C VAL A 377 8.09 -0.15 6.01
N THR A 378 7.75 -0.67 4.85
CA THR A 378 8.44 -0.35 3.57
C THR A 378 7.98 0.96 2.96
N SER A 379 6.76 1.41 3.26
CA SER A 379 6.16 2.64 2.75
C SER A 379 6.96 3.90 3.12
N ALA A 380 6.79 4.95 2.32
CA ALA A 380 7.39 6.26 2.61
C ALA A 380 6.66 6.96 3.76
N SER A 381 7.35 7.89 4.41
CA SER A 381 6.74 8.75 5.42
C SER A 381 5.75 9.71 4.78
N SER A 382 4.58 9.88 5.40
CA SER A 382 3.66 10.97 5.10
C SER A 382 3.92 12.23 5.93
N MET A 383 4.86 12.15 6.89
CA MET A 383 5.16 13.24 7.83
C MET A 383 6.40 14.02 7.40
N THR A 384 6.26 15.32 7.17
CA THR A 384 7.35 16.21 6.74
C THR A 384 8.46 16.38 7.78
N ASN A 385 8.10 16.24 9.06
CA ASN A 385 9.05 16.32 10.19
C ASN A 385 9.74 14.98 10.50
N PHE A 386 9.32 13.87 9.88
CA PHE A 386 9.92 12.54 10.00
C PHE A 386 10.21 11.93 8.63
N PRO A 387 11.10 12.55 7.83
CA PRO A 387 11.42 12.03 6.51
C PRO A 387 12.08 10.64 6.63
N LYS A 388 11.80 9.77 5.65
CA LYS A 388 12.39 8.45 5.53
C LYS A 388 13.03 8.29 4.16
N GLU A 389 14.26 7.83 4.12
CA GLU A 389 14.87 7.40 2.85
C GLU A 389 14.18 6.12 2.36
N LYS A 390 13.86 6.08 1.08
CA LYS A 390 13.29 4.88 0.44
C LYS A 390 14.31 3.74 0.46
N ASP A 391 13.81 2.50 0.53
CA ASP A 391 14.64 1.32 0.31
C ASP A 391 15.37 1.45 -1.05
N PRO A 392 16.68 1.09 -1.13
CA PRO A 392 17.44 1.21 -2.37
C PRO A 392 16.78 0.54 -3.58
N ILE A 393 16.07 -0.59 -3.38
CA ILE A 393 15.34 -1.27 -4.45
C ILE A 393 14.19 -0.41 -4.96
N LEU A 394 13.41 0.21 -4.06
CA LEU A 394 12.31 1.10 -4.43
C LEU A 394 12.80 2.40 -5.06
N ALA A 395 13.94 2.93 -4.58
CA ALA A 395 14.55 4.14 -5.11
C ALA A 395 15.05 3.99 -6.57
N GLU A 396 15.23 2.77 -7.08
CA GLU A 396 15.61 2.54 -8.48
C GLU A 396 14.55 3.10 -9.44
N ALA A 397 13.27 2.94 -9.13
CA ALA A 397 12.19 3.47 -9.95
C ALA A 397 12.19 5.01 -9.99
N ASP A 398 12.43 5.68 -8.84
CA ASP A 398 12.57 7.14 -8.77
C ASP A 398 13.76 7.63 -9.60
N ASN A 399 14.91 6.97 -9.45
CA ASN A 399 16.13 7.33 -10.17
C ASN A 399 16.00 7.15 -11.69
N ALA A 400 15.20 6.19 -12.13
CA ALA A 400 14.93 5.95 -13.56
C ALA A 400 13.98 7.00 -14.16
N GLN A 401 13.14 7.66 -13.36
CA GLN A 401 12.14 8.64 -13.80
C GLN A 401 12.18 9.92 -12.94
N PRO A 402 13.26 10.69 -12.97
CA PRO A 402 13.43 11.85 -12.08
C PRO A 402 12.42 12.99 -12.35
N ASP A 403 11.85 13.04 -13.56
CA ASP A 403 10.90 14.07 -13.99
C ASP A 403 9.44 13.57 -13.97
N MET A 404 9.14 12.52 -13.20
CA MET A 404 7.79 11.95 -13.11
C MET A 404 6.79 12.95 -12.50
N GLU A 405 5.55 12.89 -13.00
CA GLU A 405 4.41 13.61 -12.44
C GLU A 405 3.70 12.76 -11.39
N MET A 406 3.58 13.26 -10.16
CA MET A 406 2.83 12.59 -9.09
C MET A 406 1.33 12.80 -9.27
N VAL A 407 0.57 11.72 -9.30
CA VAL A 407 -0.89 11.71 -9.32
C VAL A 407 -1.36 11.28 -7.94
N MET A 408 -1.88 12.25 -7.16
CA MET A 408 -2.45 11.96 -5.85
C MET A 408 -3.81 11.29 -6.03
N TYR A 409 -3.90 10.03 -5.65
CA TYR A 409 -5.10 9.23 -5.79
C TYR A 409 -5.98 9.31 -4.54
N ASP A 410 -7.27 9.64 -4.70
CA ASP A 410 -8.20 9.86 -3.59
C ASP A 410 -9.12 8.66 -3.25
N GLY A 411 -9.07 7.60 -4.05
CA GLY A 411 -9.86 6.38 -3.81
C GLY A 411 -11.34 6.49 -4.20
N GLY A 412 -11.79 7.63 -4.69
CA GLY A 412 -13.19 7.93 -5.00
C GLY A 412 -14.04 8.28 -3.77
N GLY A 413 -15.00 9.17 -3.95
CA GLY A 413 -15.91 9.66 -2.91
C GLY A 413 -17.25 8.93 -2.87
N ASP A 414 -18.22 9.55 -2.18
CA ASP A 414 -19.58 9.00 -1.96
C ASP A 414 -20.31 8.67 -3.25
N ASP A 415 -20.20 9.52 -4.27
CA ASP A 415 -20.87 9.32 -5.57
C ASP A 415 -20.32 8.09 -6.28
N PHE A 416 -19.01 7.90 -6.26
CA PHE A 416 -18.37 6.70 -6.81
C PHE A 416 -18.76 5.44 -6.03
N GLN A 417 -18.76 5.50 -4.70
CA GLN A 417 -19.22 4.37 -3.87
C GLN A 417 -20.69 4.02 -4.14
N ALA A 418 -21.55 5.02 -4.37
CA ALA A 418 -22.93 4.78 -4.76
C ALA A 418 -23.03 4.08 -6.13
N ILE A 419 -22.21 4.47 -7.11
CA ILE A 419 -22.12 3.80 -8.41
C ILE A 419 -21.74 2.33 -8.22
N GLN A 420 -20.67 2.03 -7.48
CA GLN A 420 -20.24 0.65 -7.22
C GLN A 420 -21.30 -0.19 -6.51
N ASN A 421 -22.03 0.39 -5.56
CA ASN A 421 -23.04 -0.34 -4.79
C ASN A 421 -24.36 -0.57 -5.56
N GLU A 422 -24.69 0.27 -6.51
CA GLU A 422 -26.02 0.30 -7.14
C GLU A 422 -26.01 -0.02 -8.65
N THR A 423 -24.82 -0.22 -9.21
CA THR A 423 -24.66 -0.63 -10.61
C THR A 423 -23.89 -1.94 -10.72
N ALA A 424 -23.73 -2.45 -11.94
CA ALA A 424 -22.87 -3.60 -12.21
C ALA A 424 -21.39 -3.25 -12.32
N PHE A 425 -21.01 -1.98 -12.12
CA PHE A 425 -19.60 -1.56 -12.21
C PHE A 425 -18.84 -1.90 -10.93
N ASP A 426 -17.82 -2.71 -11.10
CA ASP A 426 -16.76 -2.96 -10.14
C ASP A 426 -15.49 -3.20 -10.95
N TYR A 427 -14.47 -2.35 -10.80
CA TYR A 427 -13.24 -2.44 -11.61
C TYR A 427 -12.49 -3.77 -11.36
N LYS A 428 -12.51 -4.30 -10.14
CA LYS A 428 -11.88 -5.59 -9.79
C LYS A 428 -12.56 -6.75 -10.52
N LYS A 429 -13.90 -6.77 -10.54
CA LYS A 429 -14.66 -7.78 -11.29
C LYS A 429 -14.45 -7.65 -12.78
N LEU A 430 -14.44 -6.42 -13.29
CA LEU A 430 -14.20 -6.18 -14.71
C LEU A 430 -12.83 -6.71 -15.14
N GLY A 431 -11.78 -6.52 -14.30
CA GLY A 431 -10.46 -7.09 -14.55
C GLY A 431 -10.47 -8.62 -14.58
N ALA A 432 -11.16 -9.26 -13.63
CA ALA A 432 -11.34 -10.71 -13.64
C ALA A 432 -12.15 -11.21 -14.86
N GLU A 433 -13.18 -10.47 -15.29
CA GLU A 433 -13.96 -10.77 -16.49
C GLU A 433 -13.09 -10.80 -17.77
N MET A 434 -12.08 -9.91 -17.88
CA MET A 434 -11.16 -9.84 -19.03
C MET A 434 -10.34 -11.13 -19.24
N PHE A 435 -10.13 -11.93 -18.21
CA PHE A 435 -9.46 -13.23 -18.34
C PHE A 435 -10.40 -14.36 -18.81
N THR A 436 -11.70 -14.10 -18.92
CA THR A 436 -12.66 -15.13 -19.33
C THR A 436 -12.72 -15.30 -20.86
N SER A 437 -12.80 -16.55 -21.31
CA SER A 437 -12.89 -16.83 -22.74
C SER A 437 -14.14 -16.23 -23.37
N GLY A 438 -13.97 -15.46 -24.44
CA GLY A 438 -15.07 -14.84 -25.19
C GLY A 438 -15.55 -13.52 -24.57
N PHE A 439 -14.84 -12.96 -23.59
CA PHE A 439 -15.11 -11.62 -23.09
C PHE A 439 -14.95 -10.58 -24.22
N ASP A 440 -15.88 -9.64 -24.27
CA ASP A 440 -15.90 -8.54 -25.24
C ASP A 440 -15.97 -7.22 -24.45
N LEU A 441 -14.86 -6.48 -24.43
CA LEU A 441 -14.73 -5.26 -23.64
C LEU A 441 -15.68 -4.15 -24.13
N ASP A 442 -15.82 -3.94 -25.45
CA ASP A 442 -16.66 -2.87 -26.00
C ASP A 442 -18.12 -3.07 -25.63
N THR A 443 -18.61 -4.31 -25.77
CA THR A 443 -19.96 -4.68 -25.34
C THR A 443 -20.13 -4.41 -23.85
N ARG A 444 -19.17 -4.81 -23.03
CA ARG A 444 -19.25 -4.65 -21.57
C ARG A 444 -19.21 -3.17 -21.14
N LEU A 445 -18.36 -2.35 -21.74
CA LEU A 445 -18.30 -0.91 -21.46
C LEU A 445 -19.61 -0.21 -21.89
N GLY A 446 -20.24 -0.64 -23.00
CA GLY A 446 -21.55 -0.15 -23.42
C GLY A 446 -22.66 -0.46 -22.40
N GLU A 447 -22.66 -1.67 -21.82
CA GLU A 447 -23.56 -2.06 -20.73
C GLU A 447 -23.36 -1.19 -19.50
N LEU A 448 -22.09 -1.01 -19.06
CA LEU A 448 -21.73 -0.20 -17.90
C LEU A 448 -22.15 1.28 -18.07
N ASN A 449 -21.94 1.87 -19.25
CA ASN A 449 -22.45 3.21 -19.55
C ASN A 449 -23.96 3.32 -19.32
N THR A 450 -24.70 2.30 -19.77
CA THR A 450 -26.16 2.27 -19.62
C THR A 450 -26.58 2.19 -18.15
N ASP A 451 -25.88 1.40 -17.34
CA ASP A 451 -26.19 1.22 -15.92
C ASP A 451 -25.82 2.47 -15.10
N VAL A 452 -24.66 3.06 -15.33
CA VAL A 452 -24.22 4.30 -14.67
C VAL A 452 -25.16 5.45 -15.02
N TYR A 453 -25.55 5.60 -16.29
CA TYR A 453 -26.51 6.62 -16.72
C TYR A 453 -27.88 6.48 -16.04
N LYS A 454 -28.42 5.27 -15.95
CA LYS A 454 -29.67 5.01 -15.22
C LYS A 454 -29.59 5.44 -13.78
N ARG A 455 -28.45 5.18 -13.12
CA ARG A 455 -28.22 5.56 -11.73
C ARG A 455 -28.15 7.06 -11.57
N GLN A 456 -27.39 7.77 -12.39
CA GLN A 456 -27.27 9.22 -12.41
C GLN A 456 -28.61 9.90 -12.67
N SER A 457 -29.40 9.38 -13.59
CA SER A 457 -30.70 9.95 -13.99
C SER A 457 -31.82 9.69 -12.97
N SER A 458 -31.67 8.72 -12.08
CA SER A 458 -32.66 8.40 -11.03
C SER A 458 -32.75 9.45 -9.92
N GLY A 459 -31.88 10.46 -9.90
CA GLY A 459 -31.89 11.58 -8.95
C GLY A 459 -31.42 11.21 -7.54
N SER A 460 -30.91 10.01 -7.35
CA SER A 460 -30.44 9.53 -6.05
C SER A 460 -28.99 9.91 -5.74
N LEU A 461 -28.22 10.39 -6.73
CA LEU A 461 -27.00 11.19 -6.52
C LEU A 461 -27.47 12.64 -6.33
N GLY A 462 -27.12 13.28 -5.23
CA GLY A 462 -27.53 14.67 -4.91
C GLY A 462 -27.08 15.76 -5.91
N VAL A 463 -26.66 15.38 -7.12
CA VAL A 463 -26.21 16.26 -8.19
C VAL A 463 -27.40 16.84 -8.92
N SER A 464 -27.63 18.14 -8.77
CA SER A 464 -28.69 18.85 -9.48
C SER A 464 -28.40 18.86 -11.00
N ALA A 465 -29.47 18.86 -11.81
CA ALA A 465 -29.37 18.93 -13.28
C ALA A 465 -28.62 20.20 -13.79
N THR A 466 -28.34 21.17 -12.94
CA THR A 466 -27.61 22.41 -13.24
C THR A 466 -26.10 22.31 -13.13
N GLU A 467 -25.56 21.22 -12.55
CA GLU A 467 -24.10 20.98 -12.42
C GLU A 467 -23.56 20.05 -13.52
N ARG A 468 -24.41 19.68 -14.48
CA ARG A 468 -24.07 18.77 -15.59
C ARG A 468 -23.79 19.47 -16.93
N SER A 469 -23.39 20.75 -16.92
CA SER A 469 -23.10 21.49 -18.17
C SER A 469 -21.65 21.93 -18.25
#